data_017314a2b1d2c7ea6640135675583637
#
_entry.id   017314a2b1d2c7ea6640135675583637
#
_cell.length_a   1.000
_cell.length_b   1.000
_cell.length_c   1.000
_cell.angle_alpha   90.00
_cell.angle_beta   90.00
_cell.angle_gamma   90.00
#
_symmetry.space_group_name_H-M   'P 1'
#
loop_
_entity.id
_entity.type
_entity.pdbx_description
1 polymer ?
#
loop_
_entity_poly.entity_id
_entity_poly.type
_entity_poly.pdbx_seq_one_letter_code
_entity_poly.pdbx_strand_id
1 'polypeptide(L)'
;MKISIIIPVYNVEKYISQCLESAINQSLKDIEIIIVDDCGSDKSMDIAQEYAKNDSRIKIIKNSQNMGLFLTRCEGIKSATGEYILNLDSDDFLDLRACEIAYNATKNGYYDIVTFGSYYWNNNSASVFSEFERSSFDSGDEFGSWFFRSKNISWNIWGRLIKRDIYQANLDFLISINSRLIMAEDVLAMFVIYHNCQRLNFISDMLYYYRYNPSSSTNDKSIENLKNCIDNFEVVIAKMREFASKNQCDKRWQKLYISLGVHECDILKRRLKIKEGKFGLMDKIGAFIEGRWFVIRRKLRVKFGI
;
A
#
# COMPACT_ATOMS: atom_id res chain seq x y z
N MET A 1 13.39 -7.98 -17.78
CA MET A 1 13.32 -7.00 -16.67
C MET A 1 13.09 -7.70 -15.36
N LYS A 2 13.86 -7.35 -14.33
CA LYS A 2 13.70 -7.91 -12.97
C LYS A 2 12.61 -7.18 -12.20
N ILE A 3 12.58 -5.85 -12.27
CA ILE A 3 11.64 -5.03 -11.52
C ILE A 3 11.01 -3.97 -12.43
N SER A 4 9.68 -3.79 -12.30
CA SER A 4 8.97 -2.61 -12.76
C SER A 4 8.66 -1.71 -11.57
N ILE A 5 9.20 -0.49 -11.57
CA ILE A 5 8.87 0.54 -10.58
C ILE A 5 7.68 1.32 -11.11
N ILE A 6 6.56 1.31 -10.36
CA ILE A 6 5.32 2.01 -10.75
C ILE A 6 5.22 3.31 -9.95
N ILE A 7 5.13 4.43 -10.66
CA ILE A 7 5.10 5.78 -10.10
C ILE A 7 3.84 6.50 -10.59
N PRO A 8 2.75 6.51 -9.81
CA PRO A 8 1.57 7.31 -10.10
C PRO A 8 1.86 8.79 -9.84
N VAL A 9 1.51 9.69 -10.76
CA VAL A 9 1.83 11.12 -10.69
C VAL A 9 0.57 11.97 -10.76
N TYR A 10 0.35 12.77 -9.71
CA TYR A 10 -0.70 13.78 -9.65
C TYR A 10 -0.32 14.93 -8.72
N ASN A 11 -0.02 16.11 -9.26
CA ASN A 11 0.27 17.35 -8.52
C ASN A 11 1.39 17.22 -7.46
N VAL A 12 2.59 16.81 -7.89
CA VAL A 12 3.76 16.55 -7.02
C VAL A 12 5.02 17.24 -7.50
N GLU A 13 4.93 18.38 -8.21
CA GLU A 13 6.06 19.09 -8.83
C GLU A 13 7.23 19.35 -7.87
N LYS A 14 6.94 19.50 -6.57
CA LYS A 14 7.95 19.75 -5.53
C LYS A 14 8.80 18.52 -5.19
N TYR A 15 8.31 17.33 -5.48
CA TYR A 15 8.87 16.07 -4.98
C TYR A 15 9.35 15.15 -6.09
N ILE A 16 8.73 15.23 -7.27
CA ILE A 16 8.92 14.27 -8.37
C ILE A 16 10.38 14.12 -8.82
N SER A 17 11.18 15.19 -8.79
CA SER A 17 12.60 15.12 -9.18
C SER A 17 13.37 14.15 -8.28
N GLN A 18 13.26 14.28 -6.96
CA GLN A 18 13.94 13.37 -6.02
C GLN A 18 13.43 11.94 -6.10
N CYS A 19 12.13 11.76 -6.32
CA CYS A 19 11.52 10.45 -6.57
C CYS A 19 12.18 9.78 -7.77
N LEU A 20 12.23 10.47 -8.93
CA LEU A 20 12.79 9.95 -10.16
C LEU A 20 14.31 9.73 -10.06
N GLU A 21 15.05 10.65 -9.45
CA GLU A 21 16.48 10.48 -9.20
C GLU A 21 16.77 9.21 -8.38
N SER A 22 15.95 8.92 -7.37
CA SER A 22 16.10 7.70 -6.58
C SER A 22 15.84 6.43 -7.39
N ALA A 23 14.90 6.46 -8.32
CA ALA A 23 14.55 5.33 -9.19
C ALA A 23 15.60 5.13 -10.32
N ILE A 24 16.04 6.19 -10.97
CA ILE A 24 17.02 6.15 -12.07
C ILE A 24 18.40 5.68 -11.59
N ASN A 25 18.81 6.13 -10.41
CA ASN A 25 20.11 5.84 -9.82
C ASN A 25 20.17 4.53 -9.03
N GLN A 26 19.16 3.67 -9.14
CA GLN A 26 19.20 2.34 -8.51
C GLN A 26 20.48 1.57 -8.97
N SER A 27 21.11 0.87 -8.01
CA SER A 27 22.28 0.01 -8.30
C SER A 27 21.93 -1.13 -9.25
N LEU A 28 20.75 -1.75 -9.13
CA LEU A 28 20.21 -2.70 -10.07
C LEU A 28 19.76 -2.01 -11.36
N LYS A 29 20.40 -2.32 -12.50
CA LYS A 29 20.11 -1.66 -13.77
C LYS A 29 19.02 -2.35 -14.62
N ASP A 30 18.74 -3.63 -14.35
CA ASP A 30 17.71 -4.42 -15.06
C ASP A 30 16.31 -4.12 -14.53
N ILE A 31 15.91 -2.85 -14.64
CA ILE A 31 14.63 -2.30 -14.18
C ILE A 31 13.98 -1.47 -15.29
N GLU A 32 12.68 -1.31 -15.23
CA GLU A 32 11.91 -0.30 -15.94
C GLU A 32 11.20 0.61 -14.93
N ILE A 33 10.96 1.84 -15.34
CA ILE A 33 10.29 2.86 -14.53
C ILE A 33 9.04 3.29 -15.30
N ILE A 34 7.87 3.00 -14.74
CA ILE A 34 6.58 3.28 -15.37
C ILE A 34 5.94 4.44 -14.62
N ILE A 35 5.93 5.60 -15.24
CA ILE A 35 5.30 6.82 -14.75
C ILE A 35 3.87 6.83 -15.30
N VAL A 36 2.88 6.99 -14.43
CA VAL A 36 1.48 7.08 -14.86
C VAL A 36 0.94 8.47 -14.54
N ASP A 37 0.69 9.26 -15.59
CA ASP A 37 0.10 10.59 -15.51
C ASP A 37 -1.40 10.50 -15.21
N ASP A 38 -1.80 10.90 -14.01
CA ASP A 38 -3.20 10.95 -13.59
C ASP A 38 -3.84 12.34 -13.82
N CYS A 39 -3.41 13.03 -14.87
CA CYS A 39 -3.94 14.32 -15.32
C CYS A 39 -3.83 15.44 -14.27
N GLY A 40 -2.65 15.56 -13.63
CA GLY A 40 -2.34 16.69 -12.76
C GLY A 40 -2.23 18.01 -13.55
N SER A 41 -2.37 19.13 -12.84
CA SER A 41 -2.36 20.47 -13.43
C SER A 41 -1.08 21.28 -13.19
N ASP A 42 -0.15 20.71 -12.40
CA ASP A 42 1.17 21.31 -12.09
C ASP A 42 2.26 20.89 -13.09
N LYS A 43 3.50 21.22 -12.81
CA LYS A 43 4.64 20.90 -13.68
C LYS A 43 5.23 19.50 -13.49
N SER A 44 4.58 18.61 -12.72
CA SER A 44 5.07 17.26 -12.44
C SER A 44 5.39 16.50 -13.72
N MET A 45 4.50 16.56 -14.71
CA MET A 45 4.67 15.82 -15.94
C MET A 45 5.69 16.45 -16.90
N ASP A 46 5.86 17.77 -16.89
CA ASP A 46 6.94 18.44 -17.65
C ASP A 46 8.30 17.95 -17.14
N ILE A 47 8.47 17.90 -15.81
CA ILE A 47 9.67 17.36 -15.17
C ILE A 47 9.88 15.90 -15.54
N ALA A 48 8.85 15.06 -15.41
CA ALA A 48 8.95 13.63 -15.72
C ALA A 48 9.35 13.39 -17.20
N GLN A 49 8.84 14.18 -18.14
CA GLN A 49 9.18 14.11 -19.54
C GLN A 49 10.67 14.44 -19.81
N GLU A 50 11.25 15.40 -19.09
CA GLU A 50 12.68 15.72 -19.21
C GLU A 50 13.57 14.54 -18.76
N TYR A 51 13.21 13.86 -17.67
CA TYR A 51 13.91 12.64 -17.25
C TYR A 51 13.76 11.51 -18.28
N ALA A 52 12.55 11.33 -18.84
CA ALA A 52 12.29 10.28 -19.84
C ALA A 52 13.07 10.47 -21.15
N LYS A 53 13.40 11.71 -21.54
CA LYS A 53 14.27 11.97 -22.70
C LYS A 53 15.70 11.44 -22.51
N ASN A 54 16.16 11.36 -21.27
CA ASN A 54 17.54 11.04 -20.92
C ASN A 54 17.73 9.60 -20.41
N ASP A 55 16.64 8.86 -20.11
CA ASP A 55 16.70 7.48 -19.63
C ASP A 55 15.66 6.60 -20.34
N SER A 56 16.12 5.72 -21.20
CA SER A 56 15.26 4.84 -22.02
C SER A 56 14.49 3.79 -21.22
N ARG A 57 14.80 3.61 -19.92
CA ARG A 57 14.06 2.73 -19.03
C ARG A 57 12.75 3.34 -18.56
N ILE A 58 12.57 4.66 -18.73
CA ILE A 58 11.36 5.37 -18.33
C ILE A 58 10.31 5.26 -19.43
N LYS A 59 9.12 4.81 -19.03
CA LYS A 59 7.91 4.81 -19.86
C LYS A 59 6.88 5.71 -19.20
N ILE A 60 6.23 6.57 -19.98
CA ILE A 60 5.14 7.43 -19.52
C ILE A 60 3.82 6.92 -20.11
N ILE A 61 2.85 6.66 -19.24
CA ILE A 61 1.47 6.31 -19.57
C ILE A 61 0.60 7.48 -19.12
N LYS A 62 -0.39 7.85 -19.93
CA LYS A 62 -1.32 8.90 -19.60
C LYS A 62 -2.73 8.36 -19.45
N ASN A 63 -3.35 8.60 -18.32
CA ASN A 63 -4.77 8.35 -18.13
C ASN A 63 -5.61 9.32 -18.98
N SER A 64 -6.82 8.91 -19.36
CA SER A 64 -7.74 9.79 -20.10
C SER A 64 -8.32 10.92 -19.24
N GLN A 65 -8.33 10.74 -17.92
CA GLN A 65 -8.78 11.68 -16.90
C GLN A 65 -8.15 11.32 -15.55
N ASN A 66 -8.34 12.12 -14.52
CA ASN A 66 -7.94 11.79 -13.16
C ASN A 66 -8.76 10.58 -12.67
N MET A 67 -8.12 9.41 -12.59
CA MET A 67 -8.74 8.16 -12.17
C MET A 67 -8.54 7.87 -10.68
N GLY A 68 -7.67 8.63 -10.01
CA GLY A 68 -7.26 8.42 -8.62
C GLY A 68 -6.14 7.39 -8.48
N LEU A 69 -5.49 7.43 -7.32
CA LEU A 69 -4.24 6.70 -7.03
C LEU A 69 -4.35 5.20 -7.33
N PHE A 70 -5.44 4.58 -6.89
CA PHE A 70 -5.63 3.13 -7.03
C PHE A 70 -5.66 2.67 -8.49
N LEU A 71 -6.54 3.25 -9.30
CA LEU A 71 -6.66 2.86 -10.72
C LEU A 71 -5.43 3.26 -11.52
N THR A 72 -4.79 4.38 -11.16
CA THR A 72 -3.53 4.83 -11.77
C THR A 72 -2.41 3.83 -11.52
N ARG A 73 -2.30 3.25 -10.32
CA ARG A 73 -1.37 2.13 -10.06
C ARG A 73 -1.73 0.90 -10.89
N CYS A 74 -3.01 0.55 -11.01
CA CYS A 74 -3.46 -0.58 -11.81
C CYS A 74 -3.05 -0.44 -13.30
N GLU A 75 -3.17 0.74 -13.89
CA GLU A 75 -2.73 0.99 -15.27
C GLU A 75 -1.20 0.81 -15.43
N GLY A 76 -0.42 1.27 -14.47
CA GLY A 76 1.02 1.02 -14.44
C GLY A 76 1.36 -0.48 -14.37
N ILE A 77 0.70 -1.20 -13.46
CA ILE A 77 0.89 -2.64 -13.27
C ILE A 77 0.49 -3.43 -14.54
N LYS A 78 -0.57 -3.04 -15.22
CA LYS A 78 -1.00 -3.64 -16.48
C LYS A 78 0.07 -3.56 -17.57
N SER A 79 0.85 -2.48 -17.57
CA SER A 79 1.89 -2.24 -18.58
C SER A 79 3.26 -2.77 -18.17
N ALA A 80 3.39 -3.30 -16.96
CA ALA A 80 4.64 -3.78 -16.41
C ALA A 80 5.09 -5.10 -17.07
N THR A 81 6.40 -5.22 -17.31
CA THR A 81 7.04 -6.40 -17.88
C THR A 81 8.02 -7.09 -16.93
N GLY A 82 8.39 -6.42 -15.83
CA GLY A 82 9.30 -6.95 -14.82
C GLY A 82 8.74 -8.19 -14.12
N GLU A 83 9.61 -9.01 -13.60
CA GLU A 83 9.25 -10.19 -12.78
C GLU A 83 8.53 -9.77 -11.50
N TYR A 84 8.96 -8.64 -10.93
CA TYR A 84 8.38 -8.05 -9.71
C TYR A 84 7.93 -6.62 -9.95
N ILE A 85 6.97 -6.19 -9.14
CA ILE A 85 6.45 -4.83 -9.06
C ILE A 85 6.94 -4.17 -7.75
N LEU A 86 7.44 -2.95 -7.87
CA LEU A 86 7.74 -2.05 -6.76
C LEU A 86 6.89 -0.79 -6.92
N ASN A 87 5.96 -0.54 -5.99
CA ASN A 87 5.20 0.71 -5.99
C ASN A 87 6.01 1.80 -5.28
N LEU A 88 6.17 2.94 -5.94
CA LEU A 88 6.83 4.13 -5.41
C LEU A 88 5.90 5.33 -5.57
N ASP A 89 5.45 5.88 -4.46
CA ASP A 89 4.63 7.09 -4.48
C ASP A 89 5.49 8.29 -4.89
N SER A 90 4.94 9.16 -5.72
CA SER A 90 5.71 10.19 -6.42
C SER A 90 6.20 11.34 -5.52
N ASP A 91 5.75 11.40 -4.27
CA ASP A 91 6.25 12.30 -3.24
C ASP A 91 7.29 11.65 -2.30
N ASP A 92 7.56 10.34 -2.49
CA ASP A 92 8.52 9.53 -1.73
C ASP A 92 9.82 9.26 -2.51
N PHE A 93 10.76 8.53 -1.92
CA PHE A 93 11.99 8.12 -2.60
C PHE A 93 12.58 6.83 -2.00
N LEU A 94 13.45 6.17 -2.77
CA LEU A 94 14.08 4.91 -2.42
C LEU A 94 15.54 5.11 -1.97
N ASP A 95 16.05 4.19 -1.15
CA ASP A 95 17.49 3.98 -1.03
C ASP A 95 18.05 3.53 -2.40
N LEU A 96 19.25 3.97 -2.75
CA LEU A 96 19.84 3.69 -4.06
C LEU A 96 20.16 2.21 -4.31
N ARG A 97 20.10 1.38 -3.28
CA ARG A 97 20.28 -0.08 -3.35
C ARG A 97 18.98 -0.85 -3.12
N ALA A 98 17.84 -0.15 -3.04
CA ALA A 98 16.56 -0.78 -2.69
C ALA A 98 16.20 -1.92 -3.65
N CYS A 99 16.28 -1.68 -4.95
CA CYS A 99 15.96 -2.70 -5.94
C CYS A 99 16.90 -3.92 -5.88
N GLU A 100 18.20 -3.69 -5.70
CA GLU A 100 19.19 -4.76 -5.61
C GLU A 100 18.98 -5.62 -4.36
N ILE A 101 18.86 -4.99 -3.20
CA ILE A 101 18.69 -5.68 -1.92
C ILE A 101 17.37 -6.46 -1.92
N ALA A 102 16.27 -5.82 -2.31
CA ALA A 102 14.96 -6.45 -2.34
C ALA A 102 14.91 -7.60 -3.35
N TYR A 103 15.49 -7.43 -4.54
CA TYR A 103 15.54 -8.50 -5.55
C TYR A 103 16.38 -9.68 -5.11
N ASN A 104 17.54 -9.46 -4.52
CA ASN A 104 18.37 -10.54 -3.97
C ASN A 104 17.63 -11.31 -2.87
N ALA A 105 16.81 -10.63 -2.08
CA ALA A 105 15.99 -11.24 -1.04
C ALA A 105 14.83 -12.09 -1.59
N THR A 106 14.51 -12.01 -2.90
CA THR A 106 13.55 -12.92 -3.55
C THR A 106 14.08 -14.34 -3.69
N LYS A 107 15.38 -14.53 -3.55
CA LYS A 107 16.08 -15.82 -3.78
C LYS A 107 15.75 -16.40 -5.17
N ASN A 108 16.01 -15.62 -6.21
CA ASN A 108 15.76 -15.99 -7.61
C ASN A 108 14.29 -16.39 -7.88
N GLY A 109 13.35 -15.55 -7.44
CA GLY A 109 11.93 -15.79 -7.69
C GLY A 109 11.26 -16.78 -6.73
N TYR A 110 11.97 -17.27 -5.70
CA TYR A 110 11.39 -18.19 -4.72
C TYR A 110 10.29 -17.52 -3.89
N TYR A 111 10.53 -16.31 -3.36
CA TYR A 111 9.55 -15.59 -2.58
C TYR A 111 8.63 -14.74 -3.47
N ASP A 112 7.35 -14.80 -3.19
CA ASP A 112 6.30 -14.05 -3.89
C ASP A 112 6.28 -12.58 -3.49
N ILE A 113 6.57 -12.30 -2.22
CA ILE A 113 6.66 -10.95 -1.66
C ILE A 113 7.93 -10.83 -0.81
N VAL A 114 8.66 -9.73 -1.00
CA VAL A 114 9.70 -9.27 -0.09
C VAL A 114 9.26 -7.95 0.52
N THR A 115 9.17 -7.89 1.84
CA THR A 115 8.80 -6.68 2.60
C THR A 115 10.04 -6.13 3.30
N PHE A 116 10.22 -4.81 3.25
CA PHE A 116 11.36 -4.13 3.84
C PHE A 116 10.93 -2.90 4.65
N GLY A 117 11.81 -2.41 5.50
CA GLY A 117 11.57 -1.29 6.38
C GLY A 117 11.53 0.06 5.66
N SER A 118 11.00 1.06 6.36
CA SER A 118 10.91 2.42 5.86
C SER A 118 11.18 3.46 6.93
N TYR A 119 11.75 4.58 6.48
CA TYR A 119 11.90 5.79 7.27
C TYR A 119 10.76 6.78 7.01
N TYR A 120 10.34 7.49 8.05
CA TYR A 120 9.60 8.72 7.91
C TYR A 120 10.58 9.87 7.70
N TRP A 121 10.41 10.60 6.59
CA TRP A 121 11.30 11.68 6.18
C TRP A 121 10.63 13.04 6.36
N ASN A 122 11.21 13.90 7.18
CA ASN A 122 10.72 15.26 7.40
C ASN A 122 11.88 16.22 7.60
N ASN A 123 11.94 17.31 6.81
CA ASN A 123 12.95 18.37 6.92
C ASN A 123 14.39 17.85 7.04
N ASN A 124 14.79 16.95 6.15
CA ASN A 124 16.12 16.32 6.11
C ASN A 124 16.46 15.47 7.33
N SER A 125 15.46 15.08 8.11
CA SER A 125 15.61 14.11 9.19
C SER A 125 14.83 12.84 8.91
N ALA A 126 15.41 11.69 9.28
CA ALA A 126 14.81 10.38 9.16
C ALA A 126 14.50 9.80 10.54
N SER A 127 13.32 9.24 10.70
CA SER A 127 12.96 8.40 11.85
C SER A 127 12.33 7.11 11.37
N VAL A 128 12.41 6.05 12.15
CA VAL A 128 11.82 4.75 11.77
C VAL A 128 10.31 4.91 11.63
N PHE A 129 9.75 4.54 10.47
CA PHE A 129 8.31 4.47 10.21
C PHE A 129 7.80 3.04 10.34
N SER A 130 8.43 2.09 9.64
CA SER A 130 8.15 0.68 9.78
C SER A 130 9.44 -0.12 9.78
N GLU A 131 9.56 -1.07 10.70
CA GLU A 131 10.69 -1.95 10.86
C GLU A 131 10.20 -3.39 10.97
N PHE A 132 10.93 -4.33 10.37
CA PHE A 132 10.59 -5.75 10.38
C PHE A 132 11.78 -6.55 10.89
N GLU A 133 11.50 -7.49 11.79
CA GLU A 133 12.46 -8.55 12.09
C GLU A 133 12.58 -9.49 10.88
N ARG A 134 13.78 -9.96 10.58
CA ARG A 134 14.01 -10.93 9.52
C ARG A 134 13.19 -12.19 9.79
N SER A 135 12.29 -12.50 8.87
CA SER A 135 11.45 -13.68 8.94
C SER A 135 10.99 -14.09 7.55
N SER A 136 10.77 -15.37 7.35
CA SER A 136 10.26 -15.90 6.08
C SER A 136 9.17 -16.94 6.34
N PHE A 137 8.27 -17.07 5.38
CA PHE A 137 7.13 -17.96 5.42
C PHE A 137 7.06 -18.70 4.09
N ASP A 138 7.05 -20.01 4.15
CA ASP A 138 7.06 -20.88 2.97
C ASP A 138 5.65 -21.41 2.65
N SER A 139 4.65 -21.01 3.43
CA SER A 139 3.24 -21.32 3.18
C SER A 139 2.31 -20.20 3.65
N GLY A 140 1.14 -20.10 3.01
CA GLY A 140 0.10 -19.15 3.44
C GLY A 140 -0.44 -19.43 4.85
N ASP A 141 -0.32 -20.65 5.37
CA ASP A 141 -0.75 -21.01 6.73
C ASP A 141 0.25 -20.54 7.79
N GLU A 142 1.55 -20.62 7.51
CA GLU A 142 2.59 -20.02 8.35
C GLU A 142 2.45 -18.51 8.41
N PHE A 143 2.27 -17.86 7.26
CA PHE A 143 1.98 -16.44 7.18
C PHE A 143 0.73 -16.09 7.98
N GLY A 144 -0.37 -16.85 7.82
CA GLY A 144 -1.59 -16.64 8.57
C GLY A 144 -1.37 -16.71 10.07
N SER A 145 -0.57 -17.66 10.54
CA SER A 145 -0.20 -17.82 11.94
C SER A 145 0.64 -16.64 12.45
N TRP A 146 1.57 -16.14 11.64
CA TRP A 146 2.34 -14.93 11.95
C TRP A 146 1.46 -13.69 11.96
N PHE A 147 0.58 -13.52 10.96
CA PHE A 147 -0.34 -12.40 10.85
C PHE A 147 -1.18 -12.23 12.13
N PHE A 148 -1.66 -13.32 12.71
CA PHE A 148 -2.38 -13.28 13.98
C PHE A 148 -1.53 -12.78 15.16
N ARG A 149 -0.25 -13.12 15.17
CA ARG A 149 0.68 -12.78 16.26
C ARG A 149 1.32 -11.41 16.08
N SER A 150 1.41 -10.93 14.86
CA SER A 150 2.03 -9.64 14.57
C SER A 150 1.27 -8.48 15.21
N LYS A 151 2.02 -7.60 15.87
CA LYS A 151 1.50 -6.34 16.41
C LYS A 151 1.37 -5.27 15.33
N ASN A 152 2.19 -5.36 14.29
CA ASN A 152 2.32 -4.36 13.24
C ASN A 152 1.90 -4.97 11.89
N ILE A 153 0.59 -4.89 11.60
CA ILE A 153 0.10 -5.23 10.28
C ILE A 153 0.16 -3.94 9.46
N SER A 154 1.06 -3.91 8.49
CA SER A 154 1.13 -2.83 7.52
C SER A 154 0.30 -3.20 6.29
N TRP A 155 -0.60 -2.31 5.89
CA TRP A 155 -1.41 -2.44 4.66
C TRP A 155 -0.75 -1.77 3.46
N ASN A 156 0.30 -0.97 3.67
CA ASN A 156 0.93 -0.20 2.63
C ASN A 156 1.34 -1.10 1.47
N ILE A 157 1.04 -0.70 0.25
CA ILE A 157 1.47 -1.41 -0.95
C ILE A 157 2.93 -1.08 -1.30
N TRP A 158 3.41 0.09 -0.89
CA TRP A 158 4.82 0.47 -0.96
C TRP A 158 5.64 -0.22 0.16
N GLY A 159 6.97 -0.18 0.05
CA GLY A 159 7.85 -0.93 0.97
C GLY A 159 7.81 -2.45 0.73
N ARG A 160 7.38 -2.86 -0.47
CA ARG A 160 7.30 -4.26 -0.88
C ARG A 160 7.69 -4.44 -2.33
N LEU A 161 8.40 -5.53 -2.57
CA LEU A 161 8.61 -6.09 -3.90
C LEU A 161 7.65 -7.26 -4.06
N ILE A 162 6.72 -7.18 -5.00
CA ILE A 162 5.61 -8.13 -5.17
C ILE A 162 5.69 -8.77 -6.55
N LYS A 163 5.61 -10.09 -6.62
CA LYS A 163 5.63 -10.82 -7.88
C LYS A 163 4.51 -10.36 -8.80
N ARG A 164 4.84 -10.00 -10.05
CA ARG A 164 3.90 -9.42 -11.01
C ARG A 164 2.69 -10.32 -11.26
N ASP A 165 2.91 -11.62 -11.38
CA ASP A 165 1.86 -12.58 -11.69
C ASP A 165 0.74 -12.59 -10.63
N ILE A 166 1.07 -12.31 -9.37
CA ILE A 166 0.08 -12.18 -8.29
C ILE A 166 -0.84 -10.96 -8.50
N TYR A 167 -0.29 -9.85 -8.99
CA TYR A 167 -1.10 -8.71 -9.36
C TYR A 167 -1.98 -9.03 -10.57
N GLN A 168 -1.39 -9.58 -11.63
CA GLN A 168 -2.08 -9.84 -12.89
C GLN A 168 -3.24 -10.81 -12.73
N ALA A 169 -3.09 -11.86 -11.92
CA ALA A 169 -4.15 -12.82 -11.63
C ALA A 169 -5.43 -12.18 -11.04
N ASN A 170 -5.33 -10.99 -10.47
CA ASN A 170 -6.45 -10.31 -9.80
C ASN A 170 -6.74 -8.91 -10.35
N LEU A 171 -6.05 -8.52 -11.41
CA LEU A 171 -6.13 -7.16 -11.92
C LEU A 171 -7.56 -6.81 -12.38
N ASP A 172 -8.25 -7.73 -13.04
CA ASP A 172 -9.64 -7.54 -13.49
C ASP A 172 -10.58 -7.29 -12.30
N PHE A 173 -10.39 -8.03 -11.20
CA PHE A 173 -11.16 -7.77 -9.98
C PHE A 173 -10.84 -6.39 -9.40
N LEU A 174 -9.57 -6.02 -9.30
CA LEU A 174 -9.14 -4.74 -8.78
C LEU A 174 -9.66 -3.56 -9.64
N ILE A 175 -9.60 -3.68 -10.96
CA ILE A 175 -10.11 -2.65 -11.90
C ILE A 175 -11.65 -2.58 -11.88
N SER A 176 -12.35 -3.66 -11.54
CA SER A 176 -13.83 -3.68 -11.45
C SER A 176 -14.40 -2.76 -10.38
N ILE A 177 -13.53 -2.13 -9.58
CA ILE A 177 -13.91 -1.13 -8.59
C ILE A 177 -14.18 0.18 -9.33
N ASN A 178 -15.43 0.37 -9.69
CA ASN A 178 -15.87 1.58 -10.40
C ASN A 178 -16.07 2.76 -9.43
N SER A 179 -15.10 2.99 -8.53
CA SER A 179 -15.10 4.06 -7.53
C SER A 179 -13.72 4.68 -7.42
N ARG A 180 -13.66 6.00 -7.41
CA ARG A 180 -12.41 6.72 -7.14
C ARG A 180 -12.04 6.55 -5.67
N LEU A 181 -11.13 5.63 -5.39
CA LEU A 181 -10.59 5.44 -4.06
C LEU A 181 -9.42 6.40 -3.84
N ILE A 182 -9.48 7.17 -2.77
CA ILE A 182 -8.40 8.08 -2.29
C ILE A 182 -7.84 7.61 -0.95
N MET A 183 -8.45 6.59 -0.35
CA MET A 183 -8.04 6.00 0.93
C MET A 183 -8.46 4.52 0.99
N ALA A 184 -7.71 3.72 1.75
CA ALA A 184 -7.94 2.30 1.98
C ALA A 184 -7.80 1.39 0.74
N GLU A 185 -7.39 1.91 -0.40
CA GLU A 185 -7.11 1.13 -1.60
C GLU A 185 -6.02 0.09 -1.35
N ASP A 186 -5.00 0.44 -0.58
CA ASP A 186 -3.92 -0.46 -0.16
C ASP A 186 -4.44 -1.63 0.67
N VAL A 187 -5.45 -1.40 1.53
CA VAL A 187 -6.09 -2.43 2.34
C VAL A 187 -6.69 -3.51 1.44
N LEU A 188 -7.40 -3.10 0.39
CA LEU A 188 -8.00 -4.05 -0.55
C LEU A 188 -6.95 -4.76 -1.40
N ALA A 189 -6.02 -4.00 -1.97
CA ALA A 189 -4.96 -4.57 -2.80
C ALA A 189 -4.15 -5.63 -2.03
N MET A 190 -3.72 -5.31 -0.79
CA MET A 190 -2.97 -6.24 0.03
C MET A 190 -3.79 -7.46 0.49
N PHE A 191 -5.10 -7.31 0.71
CA PHE A 191 -5.97 -8.46 1.01
C PHE A 191 -5.98 -9.47 -0.14
N VAL A 192 -6.15 -8.98 -1.36
CA VAL A 192 -6.16 -9.79 -2.58
C VAL A 192 -4.78 -10.40 -2.85
N ILE A 193 -3.72 -9.61 -2.72
CA ILE A 193 -2.34 -10.06 -2.92
C ILE A 193 -1.97 -11.16 -1.91
N TYR A 194 -2.24 -10.96 -0.63
CA TYR A 194 -1.95 -11.97 0.41
C TYR A 194 -2.77 -13.25 0.22
N HIS A 195 -3.99 -13.18 -0.34
CA HIS A 195 -4.76 -14.39 -0.64
C HIS A 195 -4.04 -15.29 -1.65
N ASN A 196 -3.39 -14.70 -2.64
CA ASN A 196 -2.71 -15.41 -3.73
C ASN A 196 -1.22 -15.67 -3.46
N CYS A 197 -0.70 -15.11 -2.38
CA CYS A 197 0.69 -15.29 -1.99
C CYS A 197 0.87 -16.54 -1.14
N GLN A 198 1.94 -17.28 -1.39
CA GLN A 198 2.32 -18.44 -0.60
C GLN A 198 3.59 -18.19 0.21
N ARG A 199 4.58 -17.55 -0.39
CA ARG A 199 5.91 -17.39 0.18
C ARG A 199 6.28 -15.93 0.37
N LEU A 200 6.53 -15.55 1.62
CA LEU A 200 6.86 -14.18 1.99
C LEU A 200 8.22 -14.14 2.69
N ASN A 201 8.95 -13.05 2.44
CA ASN A 201 10.20 -12.75 3.11
C ASN A 201 10.15 -11.32 3.67
N PHE A 202 10.51 -11.17 4.93
CA PHE A 202 10.66 -9.88 5.60
C PHE A 202 12.14 -9.64 5.87
N ILE A 203 12.67 -8.52 5.40
CA ILE A 203 14.05 -8.11 5.64
C ILE A 203 14.10 -6.88 6.52
N SER A 204 15.16 -6.75 7.31
CA SER A 204 15.33 -5.62 8.24
C SER A 204 15.91 -4.36 7.59
N ASP A 205 16.20 -4.43 6.29
CA ASP A 205 16.81 -3.32 5.55
C ASP A 205 15.80 -2.20 5.37
N MET A 206 16.22 -0.96 5.60
CA MET A 206 15.41 0.25 5.52
C MET A 206 15.60 0.87 4.14
N LEU A 207 14.66 0.61 3.21
CA LEU A 207 14.88 0.87 1.78
C LEU A 207 13.91 1.90 1.18
N TYR A 208 12.94 2.37 1.94
CA TYR A 208 11.93 3.33 1.51
C TYR A 208 11.90 4.54 2.43
N TYR A 209 11.76 5.74 1.84
CA TYR A 209 11.63 6.99 2.58
C TYR A 209 10.24 7.58 2.33
N TYR A 210 9.36 7.42 3.32
CA TYR A 210 8.03 8.00 3.34
C TYR A 210 8.11 9.46 3.76
N ARG A 211 7.84 10.37 2.83
CA ARG A 211 8.00 11.81 3.05
C ARG A 211 6.77 12.42 3.71
N TYR A 212 7.01 13.35 4.65
CA TYR A 212 5.96 14.24 5.11
C TYR A 212 5.55 15.19 3.98
N ASN A 213 4.32 15.04 3.50
CA ASN A 213 3.70 15.91 2.53
C ASN A 213 2.45 16.54 3.15
N PRO A 214 2.46 17.87 3.47
CA PRO A 214 1.29 18.52 4.08
C PRO A 214 0.05 18.53 3.18
N SER A 215 0.23 18.37 1.87
CA SER A 215 -0.87 18.30 0.89
C SER A 215 -1.42 16.89 0.68
N SER A 216 -0.86 15.87 1.36
CA SER A 216 -1.34 14.50 1.27
C SER A 216 -2.75 14.35 1.83
N SER A 217 -3.58 13.52 1.20
CA SER A 217 -4.94 13.19 1.66
C SER A 217 -4.97 12.63 3.09
N THR A 218 -3.91 11.97 3.53
CA THR A 218 -3.77 11.46 4.90
C THR A 218 -3.61 12.57 5.94
N ASN A 219 -3.13 13.75 5.55
CA ASN A 219 -2.93 14.90 6.42
C ASN A 219 -4.13 15.87 6.43
N ASP A 220 -5.05 15.75 5.47
CA ASP A 220 -6.29 16.52 5.47
C ASP A 220 -7.24 15.99 6.56
N LYS A 221 -7.47 16.84 7.58
CA LYS A 221 -8.37 16.54 8.70
C LYS A 221 -9.74 17.18 8.56
N SER A 222 -10.13 17.66 7.38
CA SER A 222 -11.44 18.24 7.14
C SER A 222 -12.58 17.24 7.38
N ILE A 223 -13.80 17.75 7.67
CA ILE A 223 -14.98 16.90 7.81
C ILE A 223 -15.31 16.22 6.49
N GLU A 224 -15.12 16.91 5.38
CA GLU A 224 -15.35 16.40 4.04
C GLU A 224 -14.42 15.23 3.73
N ASN A 225 -13.10 15.37 3.99
CA ASN A 225 -12.15 14.27 3.80
C ASN A 225 -12.46 13.09 4.71
N LEU A 226 -12.87 13.31 5.97
CA LEU A 226 -13.29 12.22 6.84
C LEU A 226 -14.48 11.42 6.30
N LYS A 227 -15.48 12.11 5.72
CA LYS A 227 -16.62 11.46 5.07
C LYS A 227 -16.15 10.63 3.87
N ASN A 228 -15.35 11.21 2.99
CA ASN A 228 -14.79 10.50 1.84
C ASN A 228 -13.97 9.26 2.27
N CYS A 229 -13.17 9.37 3.33
CA CYS A 229 -12.43 8.22 3.87
C CYS A 229 -13.38 7.11 4.37
N ILE A 230 -14.46 7.46 5.08
CA ILE A 230 -15.46 6.49 5.55
C ILE A 230 -16.10 5.78 4.37
N ASP A 231 -16.57 6.53 3.36
CA ASP A 231 -17.22 5.98 2.17
C ASP A 231 -16.24 5.03 1.42
N ASN A 232 -14.97 5.41 1.30
CA ASN A 232 -13.96 4.56 0.69
C ASN A 232 -13.74 3.26 1.48
N PHE A 233 -13.63 3.33 2.82
CA PHE A 233 -13.53 2.12 3.65
C PHE A 233 -14.75 1.21 3.52
N GLU A 234 -15.97 1.76 3.43
CA GLU A 234 -17.19 0.98 3.23
C GLU A 234 -17.17 0.23 1.90
N VAL A 235 -16.76 0.91 0.82
CA VAL A 235 -16.57 0.29 -0.50
C VAL A 235 -15.52 -0.81 -0.44
N VAL A 236 -14.37 -0.55 0.17
CA VAL A 236 -13.27 -1.51 0.32
C VAL A 236 -13.72 -2.74 1.11
N ILE A 237 -14.42 -2.56 2.24
CA ILE A 237 -14.94 -3.67 3.06
C ILE A 237 -15.94 -4.51 2.25
N ALA A 238 -16.83 -3.87 1.51
CA ALA A 238 -17.79 -4.58 0.65
C ALA A 238 -17.07 -5.41 -0.42
N LYS A 239 -16.05 -4.83 -1.06
CA LYS A 239 -15.23 -5.52 -2.08
C LYS A 239 -14.38 -6.66 -1.49
N MET A 240 -13.80 -6.50 -0.31
CA MET A 240 -13.11 -7.61 0.37
C MET A 240 -14.08 -8.78 0.68
N ARG A 241 -15.31 -8.49 1.09
CA ARG A 241 -16.34 -9.51 1.32
C ARG A 241 -16.78 -10.19 0.02
N GLU A 242 -16.96 -9.42 -1.05
CA GLU A 242 -17.26 -9.94 -2.39
C GLU A 242 -16.15 -10.89 -2.87
N PHE A 243 -14.89 -10.46 -2.77
CA PHE A 243 -13.74 -11.28 -3.11
C PHE A 243 -13.67 -12.56 -2.28
N ALA A 244 -13.85 -12.43 -0.96
CA ALA A 244 -13.83 -13.54 -0.03
C ALA A 244 -14.92 -14.58 -0.35
N SER A 245 -16.12 -14.14 -0.71
CA SER A 245 -17.23 -15.03 -1.12
C SER A 245 -16.92 -15.78 -2.41
N LYS A 246 -16.40 -15.08 -3.43
CA LYS A 246 -16.08 -15.68 -4.74
C LYS A 246 -14.91 -16.66 -4.68
N ASN A 247 -13.94 -16.43 -3.82
CA ASN A 247 -12.69 -17.19 -3.74
C ASN A 247 -12.63 -18.13 -2.52
N GLN A 248 -13.75 -18.37 -1.85
CA GLN A 248 -13.87 -19.28 -0.69
C GLN A 248 -12.82 -18.92 0.41
N CYS A 249 -12.67 -17.62 0.68
CA CYS A 249 -11.74 -17.13 1.69
C CYS A 249 -12.28 -17.37 3.10
N ASP A 250 -12.07 -18.55 3.63
CA ASP A 250 -12.53 -18.95 4.96
C ASP A 250 -11.43 -19.00 6.02
N LYS A 251 -10.17 -18.78 5.62
CA LYS A 251 -9.03 -18.76 6.54
C LYS A 251 -9.22 -17.69 7.64
N ARG A 252 -8.79 -18.02 8.85
CA ARG A 252 -8.94 -17.13 10.03
C ARG A 252 -8.31 -15.76 9.82
N TRP A 253 -7.12 -15.69 9.21
CA TRP A 253 -6.43 -14.42 8.98
C TRP A 253 -7.22 -13.49 8.03
N GLN A 254 -7.92 -14.05 7.03
CA GLN A 254 -8.73 -13.28 6.10
C GLN A 254 -9.93 -12.62 6.80
N LYS A 255 -10.60 -13.39 7.67
CA LYS A 255 -11.69 -12.86 8.51
C LYS A 255 -11.19 -11.77 9.46
N LEU A 256 -9.99 -11.96 10.03
CA LEU A 256 -9.37 -10.93 10.87
C LEU A 256 -9.02 -9.67 10.05
N TYR A 257 -8.46 -9.84 8.87
CA TYR A 257 -8.09 -8.73 8.00
C TYR A 257 -9.30 -7.84 7.66
N ILE A 258 -10.43 -8.46 7.25
CA ILE A 258 -11.69 -7.74 7.03
C ILE A 258 -12.17 -7.05 8.32
N SER A 259 -12.07 -7.72 9.46
CA SER A 259 -12.45 -7.16 10.76
C SER A 259 -11.61 -5.96 11.17
N LEU A 260 -10.32 -5.93 10.79
CA LEU A 260 -9.44 -4.78 11.00
C LEU A 260 -9.89 -3.59 10.14
N GLY A 261 -10.22 -3.81 8.85
CA GLY A 261 -10.76 -2.75 7.99
C GLY A 261 -12.06 -2.16 8.54
N VAL A 262 -12.97 -3.00 9.05
CA VAL A 262 -14.20 -2.54 9.73
C VAL A 262 -13.85 -1.68 10.95
N HIS A 263 -12.89 -2.11 11.76
CA HIS A 263 -12.47 -1.37 12.96
C HIS A 263 -11.91 0.00 12.63
N GLU A 264 -11.08 0.12 11.59
CA GLU A 264 -10.55 1.41 11.12
C GLU A 264 -11.68 2.33 10.64
N CYS A 265 -12.65 1.80 9.88
CA CYS A 265 -13.83 2.55 9.47
C CYS A 265 -14.61 3.09 10.67
N ASP A 266 -14.80 2.27 11.72
CA ASP A 266 -15.50 2.68 12.94
C ASP A 266 -14.74 3.77 13.71
N ILE A 267 -13.40 3.73 13.71
CA ILE A 267 -12.57 4.81 14.26
C ILE A 267 -12.81 6.13 13.51
N LEU A 268 -12.85 6.10 12.19
CA LEU A 268 -13.12 7.29 11.37
C LEU A 268 -14.53 7.84 11.63
N LYS A 269 -15.55 6.99 11.71
CA LYS A 269 -16.92 7.38 12.05
C LYS A 269 -17.00 8.08 13.41
N ARG A 270 -16.27 7.60 14.40
CA ARG A 270 -16.19 8.25 15.73
C ARG A 270 -15.48 9.61 15.65
N ARG A 271 -14.37 9.71 14.91
CA ARG A 271 -13.68 10.99 14.70
C ARG A 271 -14.62 12.02 14.03
N LEU A 272 -15.44 11.59 13.07
CA LEU A 272 -16.43 12.44 12.43
C LEU A 272 -17.47 12.91 13.43
N LYS A 273 -18.07 12.04 14.24
CA LYS A 273 -19.04 12.40 15.29
C LYS A 273 -18.46 13.42 16.30
N ILE A 274 -17.19 13.24 16.70
CA ILE A 274 -16.50 14.18 17.59
C ILE A 274 -16.41 15.56 16.94
N LYS A 275 -16.00 15.64 15.68
CA LYS A 275 -15.88 16.92 14.95
C LYS A 275 -17.20 17.61 14.69
N GLU A 276 -18.27 16.85 14.49
CA GLU A 276 -19.63 17.37 14.32
C GLU A 276 -20.30 17.72 15.67
N GLY A 277 -19.64 17.54 16.82
CA GLY A 277 -20.21 17.79 18.14
C GLY A 277 -21.31 16.79 18.54
N LYS A 278 -21.43 15.66 17.85
CA LYS A 278 -22.47 14.62 18.04
C LYS A 278 -22.03 13.46 18.93
N PHE A 279 -20.85 13.52 19.52
CA PHE A 279 -20.25 12.42 20.30
C PHE A 279 -20.70 12.48 21.75
N GLY A 280 -21.66 11.66 22.12
CA GLY A 280 -22.26 11.61 23.45
C GLY A 280 -21.58 10.61 24.42
N LEU A 281 -22.12 10.53 25.64
CA LEU A 281 -21.62 9.62 26.68
C LEU A 281 -21.69 8.14 26.24
N MET A 282 -22.78 7.76 25.57
CA MET A 282 -22.97 6.38 25.07
C MET A 282 -21.94 6.00 23.99
N ASP A 283 -21.56 6.95 23.14
CA ASP A 283 -20.50 6.73 22.15
C ASP A 283 -19.13 6.54 22.84
N LYS A 284 -18.86 7.26 23.95
CA LYS A 284 -17.64 7.08 24.77
C LYS A 284 -17.58 5.70 25.41
N ILE A 285 -18.69 5.25 25.98
CA ILE A 285 -18.80 3.91 26.59
C ILE A 285 -18.64 2.84 25.51
N GLY A 286 -19.32 2.95 24.39
CA GLY A 286 -19.19 2.05 23.25
C GLY A 286 -17.75 1.96 22.74
N ALA A 287 -17.10 3.10 22.52
CA ALA A 287 -15.71 3.16 22.08
C ALA A 287 -14.73 2.48 23.07
N PHE A 288 -14.96 2.68 24.38
CA PHE A 288 -14.14 2.05 25.41
C PHE A 288 -14.33 0.52 25.45
N ILE A 289 -15.58 0.06 25.38
CA ILE A 289 -15.90 -1.37 25.37
C ILE A 289 -15.34 -2.04 24.12
N GLU A 290 -15.57 -1.48 22.92
CA GLU A 290 -15.09 -2.05 21.65
C GLU A 290 -13.56 -2.04 21.56
N GLY A 291 -12.90 -0.96 21.98
CA GLY A 291 -11.44 -0.90 22.03
C GLY A 291 -10.85 -1.97 22.96
N ARG A 292 -11.43 -2.16 24.16
CA ARG A 292 -11.06 -3.26 25.07
C ARG A 292 -11.39 -4.63 24.49
N TRP A 293 -12.57 -4.81 23.91
CA TRP A 293 -12.95 -6.05 23.27
C TRP A 293 -12.06 -6.40 22.07
N PHE A 294 -11.70 -5.42 21.27
CA PHE A 294 -10.77 -5.62 20.14
C PHE A 294 -9.40 -6.09 20.63
N VAL A 295 -8.84 -5.43 21.64
CA VAL A 295 -7.56 -5.82 22.26
C VAL A 295 -7.67 -7.19 22.94
N ILE A 296 -8.77 -7.45 23.66
CA ILE A 296 -9.01 -8.74 24.35
C ILE A 296 -9.21 -9.85 23.31
N ARG A 297 -10.04 -9.66 22.29
CA ARG A 297 -10.22 -10.63 21.20
C ARG A 297 -8.91 -10.92 20.49
N ARG A 298 -8.09 -9.90 20.22
CA ARG A 298 -6.75 -10.07 19.63
C ARG A 298 -5.86 -10.88 20.58
N LYS A 299 -5.82 -10.57 21.88
CA LYS A 299 -5.03 -11.31 22.88
C LYS A 299 -5.54 -12.76 23.06
N LEU A 300 -6.84 -12.96 23.13
CA LEU A 300 -7.44 -14.29 23.27
C LEU A 300 -7.21 -15.14 22.01
N ARG A 301 -7.34 -14.56 20.82
CA ARG A 301 -7.02 -15.23 19.56
C ARG A 301 -5.55 -15.64 19.49
N VAL A 302 -4.64 -14.78 19.96
CA VAL A 302 -3.21 -15.09 20.07
C VAL A 302 -2.92 -16.20 21.08
N LYS A 303 -3.61 -16.18 22.23
CA LYS A 303 -3.33 -17.10 23.34
C LYS A 303 -4.00 -18.48 23.19
N PHE A 304 -5.15 -18.54 22.58
CA PHE A 304 -5.98 -19.76 22.51
C PHE A 304 -6.23 -20.28 21.10
N GLY A 305 -5.73 -19.61 20.06
CA GLY A 305 -5.92 -20.03 18.66
C GLY A 305 -7.39 -20.06 18.20
N ILE A 306 -8.27 -19.25 18.88
CA ILE A 306 -9.71 -19.22 18.63
C ILE A 306 -10.04 -18.09 17.66
#